data_9d821381620f8fb557badfd17f7079c4
#
_entry.id   9d821381620f8fb557badfd17f7079c4
#
_cell.length_a   1.000
_cell.length_b   1.000
_cell.length_c   1.000
_cell.angle_alpha   90.00
_cell.angle_beta   90.00
_cell.angle_gamma   90.00
#
_symmetry.space_group_name_H-M   'P 1'
#
loop_
_entity.id
_entity.type
_entity.pdbx_description
1 polymer ?
#
loop_
_entity_poly.entity_id
_entity_poly.type
_entity_poly.pdbx_seq_one_letter_code
_entity_poly.pdbx_strand_id
1 'polypeptide(L)'
;DEGLTIDLKNFRKPGEKTFTQRSRLFVGNLPPDITEEEMRKLFEKYGKAGEVFIHKDKGFGFIRLETRTLAEIAKVELDNMPLRGKQLRVRFACHSASLTVRNLPQFVSNELLEEAFSVFGQVERAVVIVDDRGRSSGKGIVEFSGKPAARKALDRCSDGDGSFLLTTFPRPVTVEPMDQYDDEEGLPEKLVIKNQQYHKEREQPPRFAQPGSFEYEYAMRWKALIEMEKQQQEQVDRNIKEAREKLEMEMEAARHEHQVMLMRQDLMRRQEELRRMEELHNQEVQKRKQLELRQEEERRRREEEMRRQQEEMMRRQQEGFKGNFADAREPPDMRMGQMGMGGTIGMNNRGAMGGTNVPAPAPPATGPGAMIPDGAMGMTPPPPPDRFGQGGAMEGLGAMGGNPPAFNRGNPGGDFGPNKRRRY
;
A
#
# COMPACT_ATOMS: atom_id res chain seq x y z
N ASP A 1 -18.11 41.18 37.20
CA ASP A 1 -18.18 40.31 35.99
C ASP A 1 -16.93 40.58 35.13
N GLU A 2 -15.83 39.95 35.49
CA GLU A 2 -14.67 39.91 34.63
C GLU A 2 -14.98 38.92 33.50
N GLY A 3 -15.52 39.45 32.42
CA GLY A 3 -15.74 38.71 31.21
C GLY A 3 -14.42 38.17 30.68
N LEU A 4 -14.32 36.87 30.52
CA LEU A 4 -13.19 36.20 29.90
C LEU A 4 -12.98 36.78 28.50
N THR A 5 -12.08 37.75 28.38
CA THR A 5 -11.70 38.32 27.06
C THR A 5 -10.76 37.35 26.39
N ILE A 6 -11.33 36.47 25.56
CA ILE A 6 -10.52 35.58 24.71
C ILE A 6 -9.85 36.49 23.66
N ASP A 7 -8.54 36.52 23.64
CA ASP A 7 -7.79 37.19 22.59
C ASP A 7 -7.91 36.37 21.28
N LEU A 8 -8.86 36.78 20.46
CA LEU A 8 -9.15 36.11 19.17
C LEU A 8 -7.94 36.08 18.23
N LYS A 9 -7.03 37.06 18.36
CA LYS A 9 -5.86 37.16 17.48
C LYS A 9 -4.86 36.01 17.69
N ASN A 10 -4.83 35.47 18.89
CA ASN A 10 -3.89 34.42 19.30
C ASN A 10 -4.55 33.05 19.45
N PHE A 11 -5.82 32.92 19.12
CA PHE A 11 -6.54 31.65 19.24
C PHE A 11 -6.15 30.67 18.13
N ARG A 12 -5.43 29.61 18.51
CA ARG A 12 -5.04 28.51 17.62
C ARG A 12 -5.31 27.16 18.25
N LYS A 13 -5.78 26.23 17.43
CA LYS A 13 -5.85 24.82 17.83
C LYS A 13 -4.46 24.20 17.68
N PRO A 14 -4.03 23.32 18.62
CA PRO A 14 -2.76 22.62 18.48
C PRO A 14 -2.67 21.85 17.14
N GLY A 15 -1.57 22.03 16.41
CA GLY A 15 -1.34 21.38 15.13
C GLY A 15 -2.15 21.92 13.93
N GLU A 16 -2.89 23.00 14.11
CA GLU A 16 -3.65 23.65 13.02
C GLU A 16 -2.71 24.36 12.04
N LYS A 17 -2.85 24.06 10.75
CA LYS A 17 -2.15 24.75 9.67
C LYS A 17 -2.80 26.12 9.45
N THR A 18 -1.97 27.13 9.25
CA THR A 18 -2.41 28.53 9.09
C THR A 18 -2.46 28.94 7.62
N PHE A 19 -3.29 29.93 7.31
CA PHE A 19 -3.45 30.52 5.97
C PHE A 19 -3.73 29.49 4.89
N THR A 20 -4.60 28.54 5.19
CA THR A 20 -5.04 27.51 4.25
C THR A 20 -6.20 28.01 3.37
N GLN A 21 -6.55 27.24 2.34
CA GLN A 21 -7.73 27.53 1.50
C GLN A 21 -9.05 27.53 2.31
N ARG A 22 -9.10 26.78 3.41
CA ARG A 22 -10.28 26.72 4.30
C ARG A 22 -10.56 28.02 5.05
N SER A 23 -9.55 28.85 5.26
CA SER A 23 -9.67 30.14 5.93
C SER A 23 -9.83 31.33 4.95
N ARG A 24 -10.08 31.05 3.69
CA ARG A 24 -10.32 32.03 2.66
C ARG A 24 -11.80 32.40 2.60
N LEU A 25 -12.10 33.69 2.71
CA LEU A 25 -13.45 34.25 2.65
C LEU A 25 -13.67 35.00 1.34
N PHE A 26 -14.87 34.84 0.80
CA PHE A 26 -15.42 35.69 -0.25
C PHE A 26 -16.17 36.83 0.40
N VAL A 27 -15.87 38.06 -0.02
CA VAL A 27 -16.54 39.28 0.44
C VAL A 27 -17.19 39.94 -0.77
N GLY A 28 -18.50 39.90 -0.82
CA GLY A 28 -19.30 40.47 -1.90
C GLY A 28 -19.99 41.78 -1.51
N ASN A 29 -20.55 42.44 -2.51
CA ASN A 29 -21.25 43.73 -2.36
C ASN A 29 -20.37 44.82 -1.77
N LEU A 30 -19.10 44.84 -2.17
CA LEU A 30 -18.13 45.84 -1.77
C LEU A 30 -18.41 47.15 -2.43
N PRO A 31 -18.14 48.31 -1.73
CA PRO A 31 -18.14 49.63 -2.36
C PRO A 31 -17.13 49.67 -3.53
N PRO A 32 -17.42 50.42 -4.61
CA PRO A 32 -16.54 50.46 -5.79
C PRO A 32 -15.19 51.13 -5.53
N ASP A 33 -15.12 51.93 -4.49
CA ASP A 33 -13.94 52.73 -4.09
C ASP A 33 -13.15 52.10 -2.95
N ILE A 34 -13.50 50.85 -2.52
CA ILE A 34 -12.79 50.17 -1.44
C ILE A 34 -11.34 49.87 -1.81
N THR A 35 -10.45 50.12 -0.86
CA THR A 35 -9.03 49.79 -0.99
C THR A 35 -8.68 48.49 -0.27
N GLU A 36 -7.55 47.89 -0.65
CA GLU A 36 -7.02 46.70 0.01
C GLU A 36 -6.72 46.97 1.50
N GLU A 37 -6.22 48.18 1.81
CA GLU A 37 -5.93 48.57 3.19
C GLU A 37 -7.19 48.65 4.04
N GLU A 38 -8.27 49.21 3.49
CA GLU A 38 -9.56 49.24 4.17
C GLU A 38 -10.13 47.88 4.42
N MET A 39 -10.00 46.99 3.45
CA MET A 39 -10.41 45.59 3.63
C MET A 39 -9.59 44.90 4.71
N ARG A 40 -8.28 45.10 4.76
CA ARG A 40 -7.41 44.61 5.84
C ARG A 40 -7.81 45.16 7.21
N LYS A 41 -8.13 46.42 7.32
CA LYS A 41 -8.62 47.04 8.56
C LYS A 41 -9.95 46.44 9.03
N LEU A 42 -10.85 46.16 8.11
CA LEU A 42 -12.15 45.57 8.41
C LEU A 42 -12.01 44.22 9.10
N PHE A 43 -10.99 43.43 8.72
CA PHE A 43 -10.69 42.12 9.26
C PHE A 43 -9.62 42.12 10.35
N GLU A 44 -9.08 43.25 10.73
CA GLU A 44 -7.97 43.39 11.69
C GLU A 44 -8.29 42.77 13.08
N LYS A 45 -9.54 42.87 13.50
CA LYS A 45 -10.04 42.27 14.74
C LYS A 45 -9.75 40.73 14.81
N TYR A 46 -9.74 40.07 13.68
CA TYR A 46 -9.58 38.59 13.55
C TYR A 46 -8.14 38.17 13.26
N GLY A 47 -7.18 39.04 13.51
CA GLY A 47 -5.78 38.80 13.30
C GLY A 47 -5.26 39.33 11.99
N LYS A 48 -4.01 38.99 11.67
CA LYS A 48 -3.35 39.44 10.44
C LYS A 48 -3.92 38.70 9.24
N ALA A 49 -4.37 39.45 8.23
CA ALA A 49 -4.76 38.88 6.96
C ALA A 49 -3.55 38.45 6.12
N GLY A 50 -3.66 37.32 5.43
CA GLY A 50 -2.69 36.88 4.44
C GLY A 50 -2.95 37.53 3.07
N GLU A 51 -3.49 36.76 2.15
CA GLU A 51 -3.89 37.21 0.82
C GLU A 51 -5.13 38.09 0.90
N VAL A 52 -5.09 39.22 0.21
CA VAL A 52 -6.24 40.06 -0.05
C VAL A 52 -6.30 40.37 -1.55
N PHE A 53 -7.45 40.11 -2.14
CA PHE A 53 -7.72 40.40 -3.55
C PHE A 53 -9.07 41.12 -3.69
N ILE A 54 -9.14 42.15 -4.47
CA ILE A 54 -10.36 42.92 -4.75
C ILE A 54 -10.56 43.03 -6.25
N HIS A 55 -11.74 42.61 -6.72
CA HIS A 55 -12.20 42.83 -8.07
C HIS A 55 -13.14 44.07 -8.07
N LYS A 56 -12.59 45.23 -8.33
CA LYS A 56 -13.29 46.52 -8.19
C LYS A 56 -14.53 46.62 -9.09
N ASP A 57 -14.41 46.20 -10.34
CA ASP A 57 -15.50 46.32 -11.32
C ASP A 57 -16.73 45.49 -10.96
N LYS A 58 -16.53 44.37 -10.28
CA LYS A 58 -17.62 43.45 -9.86
C LYS A 58 -18.02 43.62 -8.40
N GLY A 59 -17.31 44.39 -7.62
CA GLY A 59 -17.63 44.68 -6.23
C GLY A 59 -17.50 43.47 -5.29
N PHE A 60 -16.54 42.58 -5.54
CA PHE A 60 -16.21 41.49 -4.65
C PHE A 60 -14.71 41.35 -4.41
N GLY A 61 -14.35 40.61 -3.39
CA GLY A 61 -12.96 40.30 -3.11
C GLY A 61 -12.83 39.03 -2.30
N PHE A 62 -11.58 38.64 -2.06
CA PHE A 62 -11.21 37.51 -1.23
C PHE A 62 -10.22 37.95 -0.17
N ILE A 63 -10.32 37.34 1.01
CA ILE A 63 -9.37 37.54 2.09
C ILE A 63 -9.08 36.19 2.75
N ARG A 64 -7.81 35.92 3.04
CA ARG A 64 -7.38 34.74 3.75
C ARG A 64 -7.00 35.12 5.17
N LEU A 65 -7.67 34.50 6.14
CA LEU A 65 -7.35 34.70 7.55
C LEU A 65 -6.41 33.56 8.04
N GLU A 66 -5.90 33.74 9.24
CA GLU A 66 -4.90 32.83 9.78
C GLU A 66 -5.46 31.43 10.01
N THR A 67 -6.66 31.32 10.59
CA THR A 67 -7.30 30.02 10.90
C THR A 67 -8.74 29.94 10.42
N ARG A 68 -9.25 28.73 10.27
CA ARG A 68 -10.66 28.48 9.95
C ARG A 68 -11.59 29.06 11.01
N THR A 69 -11.25 28.92 12.29
CA THR A 69 -12.07 29.44 13.39
C THR A 69 -12.20 30.97 13.33
N LEU A 70 -11.10 31.66 13.10
CA LEU A 70 -11.14 33.14 12.93
C LEU A 70 -11.97 33.54 11.72
N ALA A 71 -11.88 32.80 10.62
CA ALA A 71 -12.70 33.01 9.44
C ALA A 71 -14.20 32.78 9.70
N GLU A 72 -14.56 31.78 10.45
CA GLU A 72 -15.95 31.52 10.89
C GLU A 72 -16.50 32.65 11.73
N ILE A 73 -15.74 33.12 12.70
CA ILE A 73 -16.12 34.30 13.54
C ILE A 73 -16.28 35.54 12.69
N ALA A 74 -15.32 35.84 11.82
CA ALA A 74 -15.37 36.97 10.92
C ALA A 74 -16.60 36.95 10.00
N LYS A 75 -16.91 35.78 9.44
CA LYS A 75 -18.10 35.58 8.61
C LYS A 75 -19.38 35.90 9.37
N VAL A 76 -19.54 35.38 10.57
CA VAL A 76 -20.74 35.63 11.39
C VAL A 76 -20.90 37.09 11.76
N GLU A 77 -19.82 37.76 12.15
CA GLU A 77 -19.86 39.15 12.59
C GLU A 77 -19.99 40.16 11.44
N LEU A 78 -19.35 39.89 10.31
CA LEU A 78 -19.28 40.85 9.19
C LEU A 78 -20.32 40.59 8.10
N ASP A 79 -20.98 39.46 8.06
CA ASP A 79 -22.05 39.20 7.08
C ASP A 79 -23.23 40.13 7.38
N ASN A 80 -23.72 40.81 6.33
CA ASN A 80 -24.75 41.85 6.39
C ASN A 80 -24.37 43.13 7.15
N MET A 81 -23.09 43.30 7.49
CA MET A 81 -22.63 44.56 8.06
C MET A 81 -22.76 45.71 7.03
N PRO A 82 -23.36 46.87 7.39
CA PRO A 82 -23.44 47.99 6.48
C PRO A 82 -22.07 48.65 6.31
N LEU A 83 -21.68 48.86 5.06
CA LEU A 83 -20.47 49.57 4.68
C LEU A 83 -20.82 50.56 3.54
N ARG A 84 -20.75 51.86 3.81
CA ARG A 84 -21.07 52.93 2.83
C ARG A 84 -22.43 52.73 2.12
N GLY A 85 -23.46 52.37 2.89
CA GLY A 85 -24.80 52.13 2.37
C GLY A 85 -25.06 50.79 1.70
N LYS A 86 -24.06 49.95 1.61
CA LYS A 86 -24.19 48.56 1.12
C LYS A 86 -24.02 47.59 2.26
N GLN A 87 -24.77 46.49 2.23
CA GLN A 87 -24.58 45.40 3.16
C GLN A 87 -23.57 44.41 2.59
N LEU A 88 -22.51 44.17 3.34
CA LEU A 88 -21.50 43.20 2.96
C LEU A 88 -22.09 41.77 2.92
N ARG A 89 -21.60 40.97 1.99
CA ARG A 89 -21.88 39.53 1.94
C ARG A 89 -20.57 38.78 2.17
N VAL A 90 -20.47 38.09 3.30
CA VAL A 90 -19.29 37.31 3.66
C VAL A 90 -19.62 35.82 3.61
N ARG A 91 -18.90 35.05 2.81
CA ARG A 91 -19.05 33.60 2.63
C ARG A 91 -17.70 32.93 2.58
N PHE A 92 -17.65 31.64 2.85
CA PHE A 92 -16.44 30.87 2.57
C PHE A 92 -16.22 30.79 1.07
N ALA A 93 -14.97 30.99 0.66
CA ALA A 93 -14.59 30.78 -0.72
C ALA A 93 -14.62 29.28 -1.06
N CYS A 94 -15.01 28.97 -2.29
CA CYS A 94 -15.01 27.60 -2.78
C CYS A 94 -13.59 27.03 -2.80
N HIS A 95 -13.40 25.85 -2.22
CA HIS A 95 -12.12 25.18 -2.19
C HIS A 95 -11.89 24.39 -3.50
N SER A 96 -11.04 24.92 -4.35
CA SER A 96 -10.83 24.39 -5.70
C SER A 96 -9.91 23.19 -5.80
N ALA A 97 -9.30 22.78 -4.69
CA ALA A 97 -8.33 21.69 -4.60
C ALA A 97 -8.71 20.66 -3.51
N SER A 98 -10.00 20.50 -3.30
CA SER A 98 -10.58 19.56 -2.35
C SER A 98 -11.07 18.31 -3.06
N LEU A 99 -10.66 17.15 -2.58
CA LEU A 99 -10.99 15.84 -3.14
C LEU A 99 -11.66 14.94 -2.11
N THR A 100 -12.59 14.13 -2.57
CA THR A 100 -13.12 13.00 -1.81
C THR A 100 -12.37 11.75 -2.17
N VAL A 101 -11.87 11.04 -1.16
CA VAL A 101 -11.22 9.74 -1.30
C VAL A 101 -12.17 8.67 -0.82
N ARG A 102 -12.39 7.64 -1.64
CA ARG A 102 -13.28 6.52 -1.34
C ARG A 102 -12.52 5.21 -1.32
N ASN A 103 -13.18 4.18 -0.82
CA ASN A 103 -12.63 2.83 -0.72
C ASN A 103 -11.39 2.74 0.17
N LEU A 104 -11.33 3.56 1.22
CA LEU A 104 -10.25 3.52 2.18
C LEU A 104 -10.21 2.18 2.93
N PRO A 105 -9.02 1.57 3.09
CA PRO A 105 -8.83 0.46 4.02
C PRO A 105 -9.17 0.85 5.46
N GLN A 106 -9.48 -0.13 6.28
CA GLN A 106 -9.96 0.08 7.66
C GLN A 106 -8.95 0.80 8.57
N PHE A 107 -7.65 0.56 8.38
CA PHE A 107 -6.60 1.06 9.27
C PHE A 107 -5.87 2.31 8.73
N VAL A 108 -6.59 3.17 8.03
CA VAL A 108 -6.05 4.43 7.53
C VAL A 108 -6.40 5.54 8.51
N SER A 109 -5.39 6.23 9.04
CA SER A 109 -5.51 7.43 9.85
C SER A 109 -5.45 8.69 9.01
N ASN A 110 -5.78 9.84 9.62
CA ASN A 110 -5.61 11.15 8.98
C ASN A 110 -4.16 11.38 8.56
N GLU A 111 -3.21 11.01 9.40
CA GLU A 111 -1.78 11.20 9.18
C GLU A 111 -1.29 10.34 8.01
N LEU A 112 -1.71 9.07 7.93
CA LEU A 112 -1.38 8.21 6.81
C LEU A 112 -1.98 8.72 5.50
N LEU A 113 -3.21 9.23 5.55
CA LEU A 113 -3.87 9.82 4.40
C LEU A 113 -3.12 11.07 3.92
N GLU A 114 -2.68 11.94 4.83
CA GLU A 114 -1.84 13.10 4.52
C GLU A 114 -0.52 12.70 3.89
N GLU A 115 0.20 11.76 4.50
CA GLU A 115 1.47 11.24 3.99
C GLU A 115 1.33 10.66 2.58
N ALA A 116 0.34 9.80 2.37
CA ALA A 116 0.10 9.15 1.09
C ALA A 116 -0.17 10.15 -0.03
N PHE A 117 -1.00 11.17 0.21
CA PHE A 117 -1.35 12.17 -0.79
C PHE A 117 -0.31 13.29 -0.95
N SER A 118 0.63 13.42 -0.02
CA SER A 118 1.74 14.38 -0.11
C SER A 118 2.64 14.18 -1.32
N VAL A 119 2.64 12.99 -1.93
CA VAL A 119 3.37 12.71 -3.18
C VAL A 119 2.87 13.51 -4.38
N PHE A 120 1.62 13.99 -4.34
CA PHE A 120 1.02 14.79 -5.42
C PHE A 120 1.25 16.30 -5.25
N GLY A 121 1.52 16.75 -4.02
CA GLY A 121 1.74 18.14 -3.67
C GLY A 121 1.48 18.40 -2.19
N GLN A 122 1.55 19.64 -1.80
CA GLN A 122 1.34 20.03 -0.40
C GLN A 122 -0.11 19.83 0.03
N VAL A 123 -0.32 18.99 1.04
CA VAL A 123 -1.61 18.75 1.65
C VAL A 123 -1.84 19.75 2.79
N GLU A 124 -2.94 20.46 2.75
CA GLU A 124 -3.36 21.36 3.82
C GLU A 124 -4.20 20.65 4.88
N ARG A 125 -5.02 19.71 4.46
CA ARG A 125 -5.88 18.93 5.34
C ARG A 125 -6.13 17.54 4.78
N ALA A 126 -6.07 16.54 5.63
CA ALA A 126 -6.48 15.17 5.35
C ALA A 126 -7.30 14.63 6.52
N VAL A 127 -8.49 14.16 6.25
CA VAL A 127 -9.42 13.68 7.26
C VAL A 127 -10.09 12.41 6.80
N VAL A 128 -10.03 11.36 7.62
CA VAL A 128 -10.83 10.15 7.45
C VAL A 128 -12.18 10.39 8.12
N ILE A 129 -13.26 10.26 7.36
CA ILE A 129 -14.62 10.44 7.87
C ILE A 129 -14.98 9.22 8.69
N VAL A 130 -15.40 9.46 9.93
CA VAL A 130 -15.80 8.42 10.87
C VAL A 130 -17.30 8.50 11.18
N ASP A 131 -17.85 7.38 11.63
CA ASP A 131 -19.22 7.32 12.13
C ASP A 131 -19.31 7.88 13.58
N ASP A 132 -20.51 7.84 14.18
CA ASP A 132 -20.80 8.26 15.56
C ASP A 132 -20.02 7.46 16.62
N ARG A 133 -19.49 6.29 16.27
CA ARG A 133 -18.66 5.43 17.12
C ARG A 133 -17.16 5.56 16.84
N GLY A 134 -16.76 6.51 16.01
CA GLY A 134 -15.37 6.71 15.64
C GLY A 134 -14.80 5.66 14.66
N ARG A 135 -15.64 4.85 14.00
CA ARG A 135 -15.21 3.87 13.02
C ARG A 135 -15.12 4.51 11.64
N SER A 136 -14.09 4.16 10.90
CA SER A 136 -13.91 4.65 9.53
C SER A 136 -15.12 4.32 8.64
N SER A 137 -15.62 5.33 7.95
CA SER A 137 -16.67 5.15 6.94
C SER A 137 -16.15 4.63 5.59
N GLY A 138 -14.83 4.49 5.44
CA GLY A 138 -14.18 4.20 4.16
C GLY A 138 -14.07 5.40 3.22
N LYS A 139 -14.41 6.59 3.71
CA LYS A 139 -14.33 7.85 2.96
C LYS A 139 -13.39 8.80 3.68
N GLY A 140 -12.73 9.65 2.90
CA GLY A 140 -11.87 10.70 3.42
C GLY A 140 -11.93 11.96 2.57
N ILE A 141 -11.39 13.03 3.11
CA ILE A 141 -11.26 14.32 2.43
C ILE A 141 -9.79 14.68 2.42
N VAL A 142 -9.28 15.08 1.26
CA VAL A 142 -7.94 15.61 1.09
C VAL A 142 -8.02 16.97 0.42
N GLU A 143 -7.46 17.97 1.07
CA GLU A 143 -7.41 19.33 0.58
C GLU A 143 -5.96 19.72 0.31
N PHE A 144 -5.67 20.08 -0.92
CA PHE A 144 -4.35 20.55 -1.33
C PHE A 144 -4.24 22.07 -1.29
N SER A 145 -3.03 22.59 -1.23
CA SER A 145 -2.77 24.04 -1.31
C SER A 145 -3.09 24.62 -2.69
N GLY A 146 -3.13 23.82 -3.73
CA GLY A 146 -3.36 24.27 -5.10
C GLY A 146 -3.98 23.23 -6.03
N LYS A 147 -4.65 23.72 -7.05
CA LYS A 147 -5.29 22.92 -8.10
C LYS A 147 -4.37 21.92 -8.82
N PRO A 148 -3.09 22.22 -9.12
CA PRO A 148 -2.24 21.29 -9.84
C PRO A 148 -2.03 19.96 -9.11
N ALA A 149 -1.88 20.01 -7.78
CA ALA A 149 -1.74 18.82 -6.95
C ALA A 149 -3.03 17.96 -6.95
N ALA A 150 -4.18 18.61 -6.79
CA ALA A 150 -5.47 17.93 -6.85
C ALA A 150 -5.73 17.26 -8.21
N ARG A 151 -5.42 17.96 -9.30
CA ARG A 151 -5.53 17.38 -10.66
C ARG A 151 -4.61 16.17 -10.83
N LYS A 152 -3.35 16.27 -10.39
CA LYS A 152 -2.41 15.15 -10.41
C LYS A 152 -2.93 13.93 -9.67
N ALA A 153 -3.51 14.14 -8.48
CA ALA A 153 -4.10 13.06 -7.70
C ALA A 153 -5.30 12.43 -8.41
N LEU A 154 -6.19 13.24 -9.00
CA LEU A 154 -7.33 12.77 -9.79
C LEU A 154 -6.86 11.94 -10.98
N ASP A 155 -5.96 12.48 -11.81
CA ASP A 155 -5.48 11.81 -13.01
C ASP A 155 -4.79 10.46 -12.69
N ARG A 156 -4.00 10.43 -11.61
CA ARG A 156 -3.25 9.23 -11.23
C ARG A 156 -4.07 8.16 -10.51
N CYS A 157 -5.07 8.54 -9.75
CA CYS A 157 -5.88 7.62 -8.94
C CYS A 157 -7.20 7.22 -9.62
N SER A 158 -7.70 8.00 -10.57
CA SER A 158 -9.00 7.76 -11.23
C SER A 158 -8.87 7.21 -12.64
N ASP A 159 -7.77 7.48 -13.34
CA ASP A 159 -7.55 6.97 -14.69
C ASP A 159 -6.95 5.56 -14.65
N GLY A 160 -7.66 4.67 -15.26
CA GLY A 160 -7.59 3.23 -15.52
C GLY A 160 -6.37 2.39 -15.13
N ASP A 161 -5.18 2.93 -15.07
CA ASP A 161 -3.95 2.18 -14.84
C ASP A 161 -3.35 2.36 -13.44
N GLY A 162 -3.86 3.29 -12.64
CA GLY A 162 -3.32 3.64 -11.34
C GLY A 162 -4.08 3.00 -10.18
N SER A 163 -3.53 1.94 -9.60
CA SER A 163 -4.02 1.39 -8.33
C SER A 163 -3.22 1.97 -7.17
N PHE A 164 -3.71 3.04 -6.55
CA PHE A 164 -3.04 3.67 -5.42
C PHE A 164 -3.39 2.96 -4.12
N LEU A 165 -2.40 2.31 -3.52
CA LEU A 165 -2.52 1.54 -2.29
C LEU A 165 -1.92 2.32 -1.12
N LEU A 166 -2.67 2.46 -0.03
CA LEU A 166 -2.23 3.16 1.18
C LEU A 166 -1.66 2.22 2.23
N THR A 167 -2.04 0.96 2.19
CA THR A 167 -1.60 -0.08 3.13
C THR A 167 -1.12 -1.31 2.38
N THR A 168 -0.65 -2.31 3.11
CA THR A 168 -0.27 -3.61 2.52
C THR A 168 -1.47 -4.40 1.98
N PHE A 169 -2.66 -4.01 2.36
CA PHE A 169 -3.89 -4.61 1.84
C PHE A 169 -4.12 -4.12 0.39
N PRO A 170 -4.32 -5.00 -0.59
CA PRO A 170 -4.42 -4.64 -2.00
C PRO A 170 -5.80 -4.05 -2.37
N ARG A 171 -6.21 -3.04 -1.66
CA ARG A 171 -7.45 -2.31 -1.85
C ARG A 171 -7.12 -0.90 -2.35
N PRO A 172 -7.35 -0.60 -3.64
CA PRO A 172 -7.05 0.70 -4.19
C PRO A 172 -8.06 1.74 -3.70
N VAL A 173 -7.58 2.95 -3.51
CA VAL A 173 -8.46 4.10 -3.26
C VAL A 173 -8.90 4.72 -4.57
N THR A 174 -10.09 5.27 -4.58
CA THR A 174 -10.62 6.07 -5.68
C THR A 174 -10.73 7.51 -5.24
N VAL A 175 -10.53 8.43 -6.16
CA VAL A 175 -10.50 9.85 -5.90
C VAL A 175 -11.46 10.57 -6.85
N GLU A 176 -12.26 11.46 -6.31
CA GLU A 176 -13.22 12.28 -7.05
C GLU A 176 -13.20 13.72 -6.55
N PRO A 177 -13.59 14.70 -7.37
CA PRO A 177 -13.77 16.06 -6.90
C PRO A 177 -14.79 16.10 -5.77
N MET A 178 -14.51 16.90 -4.74
CA MET A 178 -15.42 17.05 -3.63
C MET A 178 -16.57 17.99 -4.00
N ASP A 179 -17.80 17.54 -3.83
CA ASP A 179 -18.96 18.39 -3.88
C ASP A 179 -19.02 19.29 -2.62
N GLN A 180 -19.22 20.56 -2.85
CA GLN A 180 -19.28 21.53 -1.75
C GLN A 180 -20.71 22.02 -1.58
N TYR A 181 -21.26 21.69 -0.42
CA TYR A 181 -22.60 22.10 -0.02
C TYR A 181 -22.53 23.01 1.19
N ASP A 182 -23.43 24.01 1.24
CA ASP A 182 -23.66 24.82 2.43
C ASP A 182 -24.88 24.26 3.17
N ASP A 183 -24.62 23.42 4.17
CA ASP A 183 -25.62 22.79 5.03
C ASP A 183 -25.82 23.53 6.37
N GLU A 184 -25.08 24.61 6.62
CA GLU A 184 -25.23 25.43 7.80
C GLU A 184 -26.23 26.55 7.57
N GLU A 185 -26.02 27.40 6.57
CA GLU A 185 -26.92 28.53 6.26
C GLU A 185 -27.97 28.18 5.22
N GLY A 186 -27.63 27.32 4.28
CA GLY A 186 -28.50 26.88 3.21
C GLY A 186 -28.96 28.07 2.31
N LEU A 187 -30.26 28.13 2.02
CA LEU A 187 -30.86 29.16 1.17
C LEU A 187 -31.86 30.00 1.97
N PRO A 188 -31.40 31.07 2.64
CA PRO A 188 -32.29 32.02 3.30
C PRO A 188 -33.22 32.76 2.32
N GLU A 189 -34.41 33.10 2.75
CA GLU A 189 -35.42 33.78 1.95
C GLU A 189 -34.90 35.06 1.24
N LYS A 190 -33.97 35.78 1.89
CA LYS A 190 -33.32 36.99 1.35
C LYS A 190 -32.49 36.73 0.09
N LEU A 191 -32.04 35.47 -0.11
CA LEU A 191 -31.21 35.06 -1.24
C LEU A 191 -32.01 34.42 -2.37
N VAL A 192 -33.28 34.14 -2.14
CA VAL A 192 -34.16 33.54 -3.14
C VAL A 192 -34.48 34.53 -4.23
N ILE A 193 -34.37 34.08 -5.48
CA ILE A 193 -34.76 34.94 -6.64
C ILE A 193 -36.29 34.97 -6.73
N LYS A 194 -36.85 36.14 -6.45
CA LYS A 194 -38.29 36.36 -6.44
C LYS A 194 -38.81 36.76 -7.85
N ASN A 195 -38.96 35.72 -8.69
CA ASN A 195 -39.55 35.84 -10.03
C ASN A 195 -41.06 35.56 -9.99
N GLN A 196 -41.73 35.64 -11.14
CA GLN A 196 -43.16 35.36 -11.23
C GLN A 196 -43.51 33.91 -10.81
N GLN A 197 -42.66 32.97 -11.14
CA GLN A 197 -42.88 31.56 -10.76
C GLN A 197 -42.80 31.39 -9.24
N TYR A 198 -41.84 32.06 -8.58
CA TYR A 198 -41.75 32.06 -7.12
C TYR A 198 -43.06 32.53 -6.46
N HIS A 199 -43.62 33.67 -6.93
CA HIS A 199 -44.88 34.21 -6.38
C HIS A 199 -46.04 33.23 -6.62
N LYS A 200 -46.13 32.64 -7.82
CA LYS A 200 -47.18 31.68 -8.17
C LYS A 200 -47.11 30.45 -7.30
N GLU A 201 -45.95 29.89 -7.07
CA GLU A 201 -45.79 28.69 -6.22
C GLU A 201 -46.01 28.96 -4.74
N ARG A 202 -45.90 30.23 -4.32
CA ARG A 202 -46.14 30.65 -2.94
C ARG A 202 -47.56 31.15 -2.68
N GLU A 203 -48.46 31.09 -3.67
CA GLU A 203 -49.87 31.49 -3.50
C GLU A 203 -50.60 30.64 -2.45
N GLN A 204 -50.22 29.38 -2.33
CA GLN A 204 -50.79 28.50 -1.33
C GLN A 204 -49.76 28.14 -0.24
N PRO A 205 -50.19 28.11 1.01
CA PRO A 205 -49.30 27.75 2.13
C PRO A 205 -48.96 26.26 2.12
N PRO A 206 -47.94 25.85 2.87
CA PRO A 206 -47.64 24.45 3.10
C PRO A 206 -48.86 23.73 3.68
N ARG A 207 -49.19 22.56 3.09
CA ARG A 207 -50.39 21.79 3.42
C ARG A 207 -50.20 20.33 3.09
N PHE A 208 -51.08 19.50 3.65
CA PHE A 208 -51.23 18.12 3.22
C PHE A 208 -52.23 18.05 2.08
N ALA A 209 -51.87 17.29 1.01
CA ALA A 209 -52.80 17.06 -0.09
C ALA A 209 -54.03 16.28 0.37
N GLN A 210 -55.21 16.72 -0.02
CA GLN A 210 -56.44 16.05 0.31
C GLN A 210 -56.67 14.80 -0.49
N PRO A 211 -57.07 13.67 0.10
CA PRO A 211 -57.39 12.46 -0.63
C PRO A 211 -58.46 12.69 -1.75
N GLY A 212 -58.21 12.14 -2.93
CA GLY A 212 -59.12 12.32 -4.07
C GLY A 212 -58.88 13.60 -4.90
N SER A 213 -58.01 14.49 -4.48
CA SER A 213 -57.60 15.67 -5.25
C SER A 213 -56.54 15.32 -6.31
N PHE A 214 -56.46 16.17 -7.31
CA PHE A 214 -55.35 16.12 -8.31
C PHE A 214 -53.98 16.17 -7.63
N GLU A 215 -53.81 17.06 -6.69
CA GLU A 215 -52.55 17.17 -5.92
C GLU A 215 -52.19 15.88 -5.20
N TYR A 216 -53.18 15.22 -4.59
CA TYR A 216 -52.97 13.95 -3.86
C TYR A 216 -52.54 12.84 -4.82
N GLU A 217 -53.20 12.71 -5.98
CA GLU A 217 -52.82 11.70 -6.99
C GLU A 217 -51.35 11.82 -7.42
N TYR A 218 -50.95 13.02 -7.81
CA TYR A 218 -49.58 13.22 -8.26
C TYR A 218 -48.55 13.19 -7.13
N ALA A 219 -48.89 13.63 -5.92
CA ALA A 219 -48.06 13.46 -4.75
C ALA A 219 -47.80 11.98 -4.43
N MET A 220 -48.83 11.13 -4.57
CA MET A 220 -48.67 9.68 -4.39
C MET A 220 -47.82 9.04 -5.48
N ARG A 221 -47.90 9.52 -6.72
CA ARG A 221 -47.00 9.06 -7.81
C ARG A 221 -45.55 9.46 -7.53
N TRP A 222 -45.30 10.67 -7.05
CA TRP A 222 -43.98 11.08 -6.62
C TRP A 222 -43.43 10.22 -5.48
N LYS A 223 -44.23 9.93 -4.47
CA LYS A 223 -43.86 9.01 -3.38
C LYS A 223 -43.54 7.61 -3.90
N ALA A 224 -44.31 7.08 -4.83
CA ALA A 224 -44.05 5.79 -5.43
C ALA A 224 -42.70 5.76 -6.19
N LEU A 225 -42.34 6.83 -6.88
CA LEU A 225 -41.04 6.99 -7.54
C LEU A 225 -39.90 6.99 -6.51
N ILE A 226 -40.04 7.78 -5.47
CA ILE A 226 -39.05 7.86 -4.37
C ILE A 226 -38.86 6.49 -3.71
N GLU A 227 -39.96 5.78 -3.44
CA GLU A 227 -39.88 4.43 -2.85
C GLU A 227 -39.23 3.42 -3.80
N MET A 228 -39.51 3.50 -5.09
CA MET A 228 -38.85 2.67 -6.10
C MET A 228 -37.34 2.97 -6.17
N GLU A 229 -36.94 4.24 -6.16
CA GLU A 229 -35.54 4.64 -6.10
C GLU A 229 -34.83 4.06 -4.89
N LYS A 230 -35.44 4.20 -3.71
CA LYS A 230 -34.93 3.64 -2.45
C LYS A 230 -34.74 2.13 -2.53
N GLN A 231 -35.73 1.40 -3.04
CA GLN A 231 -35.65 -0.06 -3.16
C GLN A 231 -34.56 -0.49 -4.16
N GLN A 232 -34.41 0.23 -5.27
CA GLN A 232 -33.33 -0.02 -6.21
C GLN A 232 -31.96 0.23 -5.59
N GLN A 233 -31.82 1.33 -4.85
CA GLN A 233 -30.56 1.64 -4.17
C GLN A 233 -30.22 0.57 -3.12
N GLU A 234 -31.17 0.16 -2.30
CA GLU A 234 -30.97 -0.93 -1.34
C GLU A 234 -30.59 -2.25 -2.01
N GLN A 235 -31.15 -2.55 -3.19
CA GLN A 235 -30.77 -3.74 -3.95
C GLN A 235 -29.36 -3.65 -4.48
N VAL A 236 -28.97 -2.50 -5.03
CA VAL A 236 -27.61 -2.25 -5.49
C VAL A 236 -26.61 -2.38 -4.34
N ASP A 237 -26.92 -1.80 -3.17
CA ASP A 237 -26.05 -1.86 -2.00
C ASP A 237 -25.85 -3.30 -1.51
N ARG A 238 -26.92 -4.13 -1.51
CA ARG A 238 -26.81 -5.57 -1.21
C ARG A 238 -25.91 -6.30 -2.19
N ASN A 239 -26.12 -6.08 -3.50
CA ASN A 239 -25.35 -6.72 -4.54
C ASN A 239 -23.86 -6.35 -4.44
N ILE A 240 -23.56 -5.08 -4.19
CA ILE A 240 -22.19 -4.61 -4.02
C ILE A 240 -21.54 -5.22 -2.76
N LYS A 241 -22.30 -5.30 -1.67
CA LYS A 241 -21.81 -5.93 -0.44
C LYS A 241 -21.46 -7.40 -0.66
N GLU A 242 -22.34 -8.17 -1.30
CA GLU A 242 -22.09 -9.57 -1.63
C GLU A 242 -20.88 -9.74 -2.57
N ALA A 243 -20.77 -8.87 -3.59
CA ALA A 243 -19.63 -8.88 -4.50
C ALA A 243 -18.31 -8.58 -3.79
N ARG A 244 -18.30 -7.64 -2.84
CA ARG A 244 -17.12 -7.34 -2.02
C ARG A 244 -16.71 -8.51 -1.14
N GLU A 245 -17.66 -9.12 -0.44
CA GLU A 245 -17.41 -10.29 0.41
C GLU A 245 -16.83 -11.46 -0.41
N LYS A 246 -17.38 -11.69 -1.61
CA LYS A 246 -16.85 -12.70 -2.53
C LYS A 246 -15.43 -12.39 -2.98
N LEU A 247 -15.16 -11.13 -3.37
CA LEU A 247 -13.83 -10.69 -3.79
C LEU A 247 -12.80 -10.81 -2.66
N GLU A 248 -13.19 -10.47 -1.42
CA GLU A 248 -12.31 -10.63 -0.26
C GLU A 248 -11.95 -12.10 0.01
N MET A 249 -12.92 -13.01 -0.14
CA MET A 249 -12.66 -14.45 -0.03
C MET A 249 -11.74 -14.97 -1.16
N GLU A 250 -11.97 -14.54 -2.38
CA GLU A 250 -11.10 -14.90 -3.53
C GLU A 250 -9.68 -14.38 -3.33
N MET A 251 -9.54 -13.17 -2.86
CA MET A 251 -8.24 -12.56 -2.56
C MET A 251 -7.49 -13.29 -1.45
N GLU A 252 -8.18 -13.70 -0.39
CA GLU A 252 -7.57 -14.44 0.70
C GLU A 252 -7.09 -15.83 0.25
N ALA A 253 -7.90 -16.53 -0.57
CA ALA A 253 -7.50 -17.79 -1.18
C ALA A 253 -6.29 -17.62 -2.10
N ALA A 254 -6.27 -16.59 -2.95
CA ALA A 254 -5.16 -16.29 -3.84
C ALA A 254 -3.88 -15.92 -3.06
N ARG A 255 -4.01 -15.19 -1.95
CA ARG A 255 -2.88 -14.88 -1.05
C ARG A 255 -2.28 -16.14 -0.46
N HIS A 256 -3.12 -17.08 -0.01
CA HIS A 256 -2.66 -18.35 0.51
C HIS A 256 -1.91 -19.17 -0.54
N GLU A 257 -2.45 -19.29 -1.75
CA GLU A 257 -1.77 -19.96 -2.87
C GLU A 257 -0.44 -19.31 -3.22
N HIS A 258 -0.38 -17.98 -3.22
CA HIS A 258 0.85 -17.24 -3.48
C HIS A 258 1.92 -17.53 -2.41
N GLN A 259 1.54 -17.57 -1.13
CA GLN A 259 2.44 -17.94 -0.04
C GLN A 259 2.97 -19.37 -0.20
N VAL A 260 2.10 -20.34 -0.55
CA VAL A 260 2.50 -21.72 -0.81
C VAL A 260 3.47 -21.79 -1.99
N MET A 261 3.22 -21.04 -3.05
CA MET A 261 4.13 -20.97 -4.20
C MET A 261 5.50 -20.40 -3.82
N LEU A 262 5.55 -19.32 -3.03
CA LEU A 262 6.80 -18.76 -2.53
C LEU A 262 7.58 -19.74 -1.66
N MET A 263 6.89 -20.47 -0.77
CA MET A 263 7.51 -21.54 0.03
C MET A 263 8.09 -22.64 -0.84
N ARG A 264 7.37 -23.08 -1.88
CA ARG A 264 7.86 -24.09 -2.82
C ARG A 264 9.11 -23.62 -3.56
N GLN A 265 9.11 -22.37 -4.02
CA GLN A 265 10.29 -21.78 -4.67
C GLN A 265 11.49 -21.72 -3.72
N ASP A 266 11.27 -21.34 -2.46
CA ASP A 266 12.34 -21.31 -1.45
C ASP A 266 12.88 -22.71 -1.15
N LEU A 267 12.01 -23.70 -1.03
CA LEU A 267 12.41 -25.11 -0.88
C LEU A 267 13.22 -25.62 -2.09
N MET A 268 12.78 -25.32 -3.31
CA MET A 268 13.53 -25.69 -4.50
C MET A 268 14.91 -25.06 -4.55
N ARG A 269 15.01 -23.76 -4.18
CA ARG A 269 16.29 -23.07 -4.08
C ARG A 269 17.20 -23.71 -3.06
N ARG A 270 16.71 -24.04 -1.86
CA ARG A 270 17.48 -24.73 -0.82
C ARG A 270 17.92 -26.12 -1.25
N GLN A 271 17.07 -26.86 -1.95
CA GLN A 271 17.44 -28.17 -2.51
C GLN A 271 18.55 -28.04 -3.54
N GLU A 272 18.50 -27.02 -4.39
CA GLU A 272 19.55 -26.76 -5.37
C GLU A 272 20.87 -26.36 -4.70
N GLU A 273 20.83 -25.55 -3.66
CA GLU A 273 22.01 -25.20 -2.86
C GLU A 273 22.62 -26.43 -2.19
N LEU A 274 21.79 -27.28 -1.59
CA LEU A 274 22.25 -28.54 -1.00
C LEU A 274 22.91 -29.47 -2.07
N ARG A 275 22.29 -29.60 -3.25
CA ARG A 275 22.87 -30.39 -4.34
C ARG A 275 24.22 -29.82 -4.79
N ARG A 276 24.36 -28.51 -4.88
CA ARG A 276 25.66 -27.87 -5.20
C ARG A 276 26.70 -28.14 -4.13
N MET A 277 26.32 -28.06 -2.86
CA MET A 277 27.21 -28.38 -1.76
C MET A 277 27.64 -29.87 -1.78
N GLU A 278 26.72 -30.78 -2.07
CA GLU A 278 27.03 -32.20 -2.24
C GLU A 278 27.99 -32.43 -3.43
N GLU A 279 27.76 -31.76 -4.56
CA GLU A 279 28.67 -31.83 -5.72
C GLU A 279 30.07 -31.35 -5.36
N LEU A 280 30.17 -30.24 -4.66
CA LEU A 280 31.45 -29.67 -4.19
C LEU A 280 32.13 -30.62 -3.22
N HIS A 281 31.39 -31.19 -2.28
CA HIS A 281 31.90 -32.18 -1.35
C HIS A 281 32.39 -33.43 -2.07
N ASN A 282 31.62 -33.93 -3.01
CA ASN A 282 32.02 -35.09 -3.82
C ASN A 282 33.29 -34.82 -4.65
N GLN A 283 33.40 -33.64 -5.22
CA GLN A 283 34.62 -33.20 -5.94
C GLN A 283 35.82 -33.14 -4.99
N GLU A 284 35.61 -32.65 -3.77
CA GLU A 284 36.67 -32.56 -2.77
C GLU A 284 37.11 -33.98 -2.31
N VAL A 285 36.16 -34.88 -2.07
CA VAL A 285 36.42 -36.28 -1.75
C VAL A 285 37.17 -36.97 -2.89
N GLN A 286 36.78 -36.77 -4.14
CA GLN A 286 37.51 -37.29 -5.29
C GLN A 286 38.94 -36.76 -5.39
N LYS A 287 39.11 -35.46 -5.16
CA LYS A 287 40.47 -34.83 -5.13
C LYS A 287 41.33 -35.45 -4.03
N ARG A 288 40.76 -35.64 -2.83
CA ARG A 288 41.48 -36.33 -1.75
C ARG A 288 41.89 -37.77 -2.12
N LYS A 289 40.96 -38.51 -2.66
CA LYS A 289 41.27 -39.90 -3.15
C LYS A 289 42.36 -39.90 -4.20
N GLN A 290 42.32 -38.96 -5.16
CA GLN A 290 43.38 -38.85 -6.16
C GLN A 290 44.71 -38.47 -5.54
N LEU A 291 44.70 -37.60 -4.54
CA LEU A 291 45.91 -37.20 -3.83
C LEU A 291 46.50 -38.37 -3.05
N GLU A 292 45.66 -39.13 -2.34
CA GLU A 292 46.07 -40.36 -1.62
C GLU A 292 46.65 -41.40 -2.57
N LEU A 293 45.98 -41.66 -3.70
CA LEU A 293 46.47 -42.56 -4.73
C LEU A 293 47.84 -42.12 -5.26
N ARG A 294 48.04 -40.80 -5.53
CA ARG A 294 49.32 -40.25 -5.93
C ARG A 294 50.41 -40.43 -4.89
N GLN A 295 50.07 -40.19 -3.62
CA GLN A 295 51.00 -40.38 -2.51
C GLN A 295 51.38 -41.83 -2.34
N GLU A 296 50.41 -42.76 -2.46
CA GLU A 296 50.66 -44.17 -2.37
C GLU A 296 51.48 -44.68 -3.54
N GLU A 297 51.21 -44.20 -4.76
CA GLU A 297 51.98 -44.52 -5.94
C GLU A 297 53.43 -43.97 -5.87
N GLU A 298 53.60 -42.79 -5.33
CA GLU A 298 54.91 -42.19 -5.08
C GLU A 298 55.64 -42.90 -3.97
N ARG A 299 54.96 -43.33 -2.89
CA ARG A 299 55.55 -44.14 -1.83
C ARG A 299 56.01 -45.50 -2.39
N ARG A 300 55.19 -46.17 -3.19
CA ARG A 300 55.52 -47.44 -3.83
C ARG A 300 56.69 -47.25 -4.80
N ARG A 301 56.75 -46.19 -5.55
CA ARG A 301 57.91 -45.85 -6.41
C ARG A 301 59.18 -45.68 -5.59
N ARG A 302 59.13 -44.97 -4.50
CA ARG A 302 60.29 -44.76 -3.61
C ARG A 302 60.74 -46.07 -2.97
N GLU A 303 59.80 -46.93 -2.57
CA GLU A 303 60.09 -48.25 -2.04
C GLU A 303 60.72 -49.16 -3.08
N GLU A 304 60.22 -49.14 -4.31
CA GLU A 304 60.81 -49.86 -5.44
C GLU A 304 62.23 -49.33 -5.76
N GLU A 305 62.39 -48.04 -5.74
CA GLU A 305 63.71 -47.40 -6.00
C GLU A 305 64.70 -47.73 -4.89
N MET A 306 64.29 -47.67 -3.61
CA MET A 306 65.10 -48.14 -2.49
C MET A 306 65.45 -49.61 -2.58
N ARG A 307 64.49 -50.45 -2.96
CA ARG A 307 64.77 -51.91 -3.18
C ARG A 307 65.75 -52.12 -4.29
N ARG A 308 65.65 -51.42 -5.43
CA ARG A 308 66.63 -51.45 -6.51
C ARG A 308 68.02 -50.98 -6.07
N GLN A 309 68.07 -49.91 -5.29
CA GLN A 309 69.34 -49.44 -4.76
C GLN A 309 69.95 -50.44 -3.77
N GLN A 310 69.13 -51.10 -2.93
CA GLN A 310 69.61 -52.17 -2.07
C GLN A 310 70.05 -53.39 -2.84
N GLU A 311 69.33 -53.80 -3.89
CA GLU A 311 69.74 -54.97 -4.76
C GLU A 311 71.02 -54.58 -5.52
N GLU A 312 71.15 -53.35 -5.97
CA GLU A 312 72.38 -52.92 -6.65
C GLU A 312 73.56 -52.80 -5.68
N MET A 313 73.34 -52.34 -4.42
CA MET A 313 74.39 -52.38 -3.38
C MET A 313 74.77 -53.75 -3.00
N MET A 314 73.81 -54.73 -2.85
CA MET A 314 74.11 -56.12 -2.60
C MET A 314 74.85 -56.71 -3.78
N ARG A 315 74.48 -56.42 -5.02
CA ARG A 315 75.19 -56.89 -6.20
C ARG A 315 76.59 -56.38 -6.24
N ARG A 316 76.86 -55.08 -5.94
CA ARG A 316 78.16 -54.47 -5.84
C ARG A 316 78.99 -55.06 -4.69
N GLN A 317 78.38 -55.40 -3.56
CA GLN A 317 79.06 -56.16 -2.49
C GLN A 317 79.43 -57.57 -2.89
N GLN A 318 78.53 -58.25 -3.63
CA GLN A 318 78.83 -59.56 -4.16
C GLN A 318 79.97 -59.54 -5.25
N GLU A 319 79.93 -58.50 -6.10
CA GLU A 319 81.02 -58.31 -7.11
C GLU A 319 82.34 -57.91 -6.41
N GLY A 320 82.24 -57.05 -5.36
CA GLY A 320 83.42 -56.75 -4.52
C GLY A 320 83.95 -57.94 -3.76
N PHE A 321 83.04 -58.83 -3.30
CA PHE A 321 83.45 -60.05 -2.68
C PHE A 321 84.09 -61.04 -3.67
N LYS A 322 83.60 -61.09 -4.92
CA LYS A 322 84.23 -61.96 -5.98
C LYS A 322 85.56 -61.36 -6.46
N GLY A 323 85.72 -60.04 -6.44
CA GLY A 323 86.99 -59.39 -6.75
C GLY A 323 88.02 -59.55 -5.67
N ASN A 324 87.60 -59.65 -4.43
CA ASN A 324 88.53 -59.90 -3.28
C ASN A 324 88.93 -61.40 -3.14
N PHE A 325 88.15 -62.31 -3.70
CA PHE A 325 88.52 -63.77 -3.67
C PHE A 325 89.52 -64.11 -4.76
N ALA A 326 89.84 -63.25 -5.68
CA ALA A 326 90.83 -63.46 -6.74
C ALA A 326 92.25 -62.99 -6.37
N ASP A 327 92.43 -62.26 -5.28
CA ASP A 327 93.72 -61.69 -4.89
C ASP A 327 94.10 -61.91 -3.40
N ALA A 328 93.80 -63.12 -2.89
CA ALA A 328 94.31 -63.45 -1.56
C ALA A 328 95.10 -64.75 -1.60
N ARG A 329 96.38 -64.60 -1.91
CA ARG A 329 97.40 -65.51 -1.44
C ARG A 329 98.24 -64.82 -0.40
N GLU A 330 98.17 -65.41 0.77
CA GLU A 330 99.02 -65.30 1.98
C GLU A 330 98.51 -64.46 3.12
N PRO A 331 98.43 -65.06 4.32
CA PRO A 331 98.26 -64.40 5.57
C PRO A 331 99.58 -63.95 6.11
N PRO A 332 99.73 -63.03 7.11
CA PRO A 332 99.27 -63.19 8.49
C PRO A 332 98.93 -61.89 9.26
N ASP A 333 98.58 -62.23 10.45
CA ASP A 333 98.71 -61.56 11.74
C ASP A 333 97.66 -60.62 12.26
N MET A 334 97.19 -61.19 13.28
CA MET A 334 96.56 -60.63 14.41
C MET A 334 96.92 -59.19 14.72
N ARG A 335 95.97 -58.37 14.97
CA ARG A 335 95.89 -57.62 16.25
C ARG A 335 94.46 -57.16 16.54
N MET A 336 94.06 -57.64 17.69
CA MET A 336 92.91 -57.09 18.47
C MET A 336 93.00 -55.59 18.53
N GLY A 337 91.91 -55.01 18.49
CA GLY A 337 91.64 -53.64 18.83
C GLY A 337 90.16 -53.39 19.00
N GLN A 338 89.75 -53.82 20.01
CA GLN A 338 88.71 -53.50 20.93
C GLN A 338 88.23 -52.07 20.83
N MET A 339 86.95 -51.90 21.02
CA MET A 339 86.20 -50.76 21.53
C MET A 339 85.67 -49.77 20.56
N GLY A 340 84.43 -49.59 20.77
CA GLY A 340 83.58 -48.37 20.70
C GLY A 340 82.21 -48.71 20.22
N MET A 341 81.54 -49.34 20.91
CA MET A 341 80.37 -48.92 21.66
C MET A 341 79.92 -47.49 21.37
N GLY A 342 78.73 -47.34 20.98
CA GLY A 342 78.06 -46.13 21.23
C GLY A 342 77.07 -45.76 20.14
N GLY A 343 75.94 -45.97 20.50
CA GLY A 343 74.85 -45.08 20.57
C GLY A 343 73.63 -45.53 19.77
N THR A 344 72.95 -46.33 20.35
CA THR A 344 71.60 -46.10 20.84
C THR A 344 70.88 -44.97 20.09
N ILE A 345 70.06 -45.43 19.20
CA ILE A 345 68.64 -45.42 19.47
C ILE A 345 68.17 -44.14 20.16
N GLY A 346 67.58 -43.35 19.41
CA GLY A 346 66.63 -42.35 19.88
C GLY A 346 65.26 -42.72 19.44
N MET A 347 64.69 -43.68 20.10
CA MET A 347 63.26 -43.71 20.21
C MET A 347 62.89 -42.56 21.10
N ASN A 348 62.15 -41.66 20.59
CA ASN A 348 61.01 -41.02 21.26
C ASN A 348 60.50 -39.90 20.38
N ASN A 349 59.42 -40.10 19.81
CA ASN A 349 58.56 -38.98 19.66
C ASN A 349 57.19 -39.30 20.22
N ARG A 350 57.12 -39.00 21.46
CA ARG A 350 55.89 -38.64 22.13
C ARG A 350 55.87 -37.13 22.20
N GLY A 351 54.82 -36.58 21.79
CA GLY A 351 54.47 -35.38 22.44
C GLY A 351 54.09 -34.25 21.56
N ALA A 352 53.00 -33.98 21.82
CA ALA A 352 52.32 -32.74 22.07
C ALA A 352 51.16 -32.63 21.07
N MET A 353 50.04 -33.06 21.44
CA MET A 353 49.05 -32.31 22.26
C MET A 353 49.10 -30.80 21.97
N GLY A 354 48.31 -30.45 21.05
CA GLY A 354 47.75 -29.15 20.89
C GLY A 354 46.26 -29.33 20.67
N GLY A 355 45.56 -29.46 21.77
CA GLY A 355 44.13 -29.47 21.78
C GLY A 355 43.59 -28.10 21.40
N THR A 356 42.85 -28.06 20.35
CA THR A 356 41.83 -27.01 20.23
C THR A 356 40.50 -27.69 20.36
N ASN A 357 39.93 -27.51 21.50
CA ASN A 357 38.55 -27.77 21.81
C ASN A 357 37.68 -26.92 20.88
N VAL A 358 36.98 -27.63 20.02
CA VAL A 358 35.78 -27.07 19.42
C VAL A 358 34.63 -27.81 20.09
N PRO A 359 33.77 -27.13 20.85
CA PRO A 359 32.62 -27.81 21.43
C PRO A 359 31.63 -28.12 20.32
N ALA A 360 31.32 -29.38 20.23
CA ALA A 360 30.19 -29.87 19.44
C ALA A 360 28.88 -29.23 20.01
N PRO A 361 27.94 -28.82 19.14
CA PRO A 361 26.65 -28.41 19.65
C PRO A 361 25.91 -29.60 20.24
N ALA A 362 25.44 -29.43 21.44
CA ALA A 362 24.64 -30.41 22.16
C ALA A 362 23.29 -30.65 21.43
N PRO A 363 22.78 -31.85 21.40
CA PRO A 363 21.43 -32.09 20.90
C PRO A 363 20.39 -31.54 21.88
N PRO A 364 19.26 -31.04 21.40
CA PRO A 364 18.23 -30.53 22.29
C PRO A 364 17.65 -31.67 23.14
N ALA A 365 17.57 -31.41 24.43
CA ALA A 365 16.97 -32.30 25.39
C ALA A 365 15.49 -32.52 25.06
N THR A 366 15.15 -33.76 24.83
CA THR A 366 13.77 -34.23 24.84
C THR A 366 13.27 -34.24 26.27
N GLY A 367 12.39 -33.37 26.59
CA GLY A 367 11.58 -33.46 27.80
C GLY A 367 10.51 -34.54 27.65
N PRO A 368 10.24 -35.29 28.73
CA PRO A 368 9.27 -36.37 28.67
C PRO A 368 7.84 -35.88 28.90
N GLY A 369 6.92 -36.45 28.13
CA GLY A 369 5.54 -36.52 28.56
C GLY A 369 4.54 -35.73 27.77
N ALA A 370 3.99 -36.34 26.77
CA ALA A 370 2.57 -36.26 26.48
C ALA A 370 2.15 -37.51 25.75
N MET A 371 1.25 -38.19 26.39
CA MET A 371 0.59 -39.39 25.91
C MET A 371 -0.11 -39.16 24.58
N ILE A 372 0.11 -40.09 23.69
CA ILE A 372 -0.67 -40.26 22.48
C ILE A 372 -1.87 -41.12 22.86
N PRO A 373 -3.09 -40.70 22.59
CA PRO A 373 -4.17 -41.66 22.45
C PRO A 373 -4.25 -42.14 20.99
N ASP A 374 -4.17 -43.41 20.82
CA ASP A 374 -4.53 -44.15 19.64
C ASP A 374 -5.89 -43.72 19.10
N GLY A 375 -5.94 -43.44 17.85
CA GLY A 375 -7.16 -43.16 17.10
C GLY A 375 -6.85 -43.27 15.62
N ALA A 376 -6.65 -44.50 15.16
CA ALA A 376 -6.61 -44.77 13.73
C ALA A 376 -7.96 -44.41 13.11
N MET A 377 -7.96 -43.43 12.23
CA MET A 377 -8.92 -43.34 11.13
C MET A 377 -8.20 -42.79 9.92
N GLY A 378 -8.05 -43.63 8.95
CA GLY A 378 -7.55 -43.30 7.65
C GLY A 378 -8.44 -42.28 6.98
N MET A 379 -7.84 -41.17 6.60
CA MET A 379 -8.39 -40.31 5.57
C MET A 379 -7.45 -40.35 4.38
N THR A 380 -7.90 -41.05 3.37
CA THR A 380 -7.38 -40.97 2.02
C THR A 380 -7.39 -39.51 1.53
N PRO A 381 -6.33 -39.08 0.84
CA PRO A 381 -6.33 -37.77 0.24
C PRO A 381 -7.36 -37.74 -0.90
N PRO A 382 -8.09 -36.58 -1.07
CA PRO A 382 -8.99 -36.43 -2.18
C PRO A 382 -8.23 -36.38 -3.50
N PRO A 383 -8.78 -37.01 -4.57
CA PRO A 383 -8.15 -36.99 -5.88
C PRO A 383 -8.14 -35.59 -6.49
N PRO A 384 -7.18 -35.28 -7.36
CA PRO A 384 -7.14 -33.99 -8.02
C PRO A 384 -8.36 -33.80 -8.94
N PRO A 385 -8.88 -32.57 -9.10
CA PRO A 385 -9.97 -32.33 -10.02
C PRO A 385 -9.48 -32.51 -11.44
N ASP A 386 -10.07 -33.46 -12.11
CA ASP A 386 -9.89 -33.70 -13.53
C ASP A 386 -10.41 -32.51 -14.33
N ARG A 387 -9.54 -32.10 -15.20
CA ARG A 387 -9.78 -31.19 -16.30
C ARG A 387 -10.72 -31.88 -17.27
N PHE A 388 -11.96 -31.43 -17.35
CA PHE A 388 -12.80 -31.75 -18.48
C PHE A 388 -13.22 -30.51 -19.20
N GLY A 389 -12.71 -30.48 -20.41
CA GLY A 389 -13.21 -29.79 -21.52
C GLY A 389 -14.49 -30.39 -22.07
N GLN A 390 -15.21 -29.50 -22.62
CA GLN A 390 -15.94 -29.56 -23.90
C GLN A 390 -16.96 -30.67 -24.08
N GLY A 391 -18.18 -30.22 -24.31
CA GLY A 391 -19.08 -30.90 -25.21
C GLY A 391 -20.37 -31.35 -24.56
N GLY A 392 -21.47 -30.83 -25.03
CA GLY A 392 -22.76 -31.45 -24.85
C GLY A 392 -23.92 -30.48 -24.83
N ALA A 393 -24.38 -30.14 -25.99
CA ALA A 393 -25.70 -29.58 -26.19
C ALA A 393 -26.79 -30.55 -25.72
N MET A 394 -27.85 -30.03 -25.09
CA MET A 394 -29.21 -30.53 -25.17
C MET A 394 -30.16 -29.46 -24.68
N GLU A 395 -30.91 -28.88 -25.57
CA GLU A 395 -32.33 -28.99 -25.85
C GLU A 395 -33.22 -29.24 -24.63
N GLY A 396 -34.17 -28.35 -24.48
CA GLY A 396 -35.36 -28.62 -23.71
C GLY A 396 -36.17 -27.38 -23.36
N LEU A 397 -36.90 -26.83 -24.28
CA LEU A 397 -38.31 -26.41 -24.25
C LEU A 397 -38.78 -25.52 -23.08
N GLY A 398 -39.22 -24.31 -23.41
CA GLY A 398 -40.08 -23.47 -22.62
C GLY A 398 -40.29 -22.10 -23.24
N ALA A 399 -40.92 -22.07 -24.38
CA ALA A 399 -41.39 -20.84 -24.99
C ALA A 399 -42.58 -20.26 -24.22
N MET A 400 -42.48 -18.96 -23.90
CA MET A 400 -43.56 -17.97 -23.83
C MET A 400 -42.90 -16.62 -23.90
N GLY A 401 -42.92 -15.87 -24.91
CA GLY A 401 -43.99 -15.24 -25.61
C GLY A 401 -44.29 -13.90 -24.90
N GLY A 402 -43.59 -12.82 -25.28
CA GLY A 402 -43.92 -11.50 -24.81
C GLY A 402 -43.06 -10.46 -25.53
N ASN A 403 -43.39 -10.15 -26.75
CA ASN A 403 -42.84 -9.02 -27.51
C ASN A 403 -43.14 -7.69 -26.82
N PRO A 404 -42.15 -6.77 -26.72
CA PRO A 404 -42.50 -5.37 -26.50
C PRO A 404 -42.89 -4.68 -27.82
N PRO A 405 -43.87 -3.80 -27.81
CA PRO A 405 -44.28 -3.11 -29.01
C PRO A 405 -43.27 -2.07 -29.44
N ALA A 406 -42.89 -2.14 -30.67
CA ALA A 406 -42.18 -1.13 -31.42
C ALA A 406 -42.99 0.15 -31.48
N PHE A 407 -42.45 1.25 -30.97
CA PHE A 407 -42.98 2.57 -31.33
C PHE A 407 -42.16 3.14 -32.48
N ASN A 408 -42.95 3.39 -33.51
CA ASN A 408 -42.62 3.85 -34.84
C ASN A 408 -42.08 5.31 -34.82
N ARG A 409 -41.18 5.53 -35.74
CA ARG A 409 -40.61 6.83 -36.14
C ARG A 409 -41.67 7.83 -36.51
N GLY A 410 -41.48 9.04 -36.04
CA GLY A 410 -41.99 10.24 -36.66
C GLY A 410 -40.96 11.35 -36.52
N ASN A 411 -40.19 11.55 -37.59
CA ASN A 411 -39.36 12.74 -37.76
C ASN A 411 -40.21 13.79 -38.46
N PRO A 412 -40.14 15.05 -38.06
CA PRO A 412 -39.86 16.06 -39.06
C PRO A 412 -38.74 17.02 -38.64
N GLY A 413 -37.92 17.33 -39.61
CA GLY A 413 -36.79 18.22 -39.54
C GLY A 413 -37.15 19.66 -39.20
N GLY A 414 -36.19 20.28 -38.58
CA GLY A 414 -36.16 21.70 -38.29
C GLY A 414 -34.73 22.11 -37.95
N ASP A 415 -34.10 22.61 -38.96
CA ASP A 415 -32.85 23.31 -39.04
C ASP A 415 -32.82 24.46 -38.05
N PHE A 416 -31.86 24.52 -37.12
CA PHE A 416 -31.37 25.76 -36.50
C PHE A 416 -29.93 25.62 -36.04
N GLY A 417 -29.10 26.48 -36.56
CA GLY A 417 -27.68 26.60 -36.40
C GLY A 417 -27.20 26.96 -35.01
N PRO A 418 -25.86 27.08 -34.81
CA PRO A 418 -25.22 26.99 -33.54
C PRO A 418 -25.25 28.31 -32.79
N ASN A 419 -25.74 28.29 -31.54
CA ASN A 419 -25.64 29.42 -30.63
C ASN A 419 -24.48 29.21 -29.64
N LYS A 420 -23.56 30.16 -29.70
CA LYS A 420 -22.38 30.33 -28.89
C LYS A 420 -22.73 30.35 -27.39
N ARG A 421 -22.15 29.43 -26.65
CA ARG A 421 -22.13 29.48 -25.19
C ARG A 421 -21.24 30.63 -24.71
N ARG A 422 -21.83 31.59 -24.08
CA ARG A 422 -21.12 32.52 -23.19
C ARG A 422 -20.92 31.83 -21.84
N ARG A 423 -19.67 31.81 -21.44
CA ARG A 423 -19.25 31.49 -20.06
C ARG A 423 -19.55 32.72 -19.19
N TYR A 424 -20.14 32.44 -18.08
CA TYR A 424 -20.02 33.27 -16.86
C TYR A 424 -19.48 32.39 -15.75
#